data_360d1c06ff0fd7e4b4de1f6c4e339411
#
_entry.id   360d1c06ff0fd7e4b4de1f6c4e339411
#
_cell.length_a   1.000
_cell.length_b   1.000
_cell.length_c   1.000
_cell.angle_alpha   90.00
_cell.angle_beta   90.00
_cell.angle_gamma   90.00
#
_symmetry.space_group_name_H-M   'P 1'
#
loop_
_entity.id
_entity.type
_entity.pdbx_description
1 polymer ?
#
loop_
_entity_poly.entity_id
_entity_poly.type
_entity_poly.pdbx_seq_one_letter_code
_entity_poly.pdbx_strand_id
1 'polypeptide(L)'
;MLGSSIVEQWAVCRPADELHLITRDDVDLRDRGATRAAVAQIQPDSIIHAAAVVGGIAAKKANPTKYLLDNLLLDSSVISAAIEARVPELLYIGSAAVYPEVYRQPFVESDLLAAPLEPVNEGYAIAKIAGAKLCEYASSEYGFDYRVALPSNLYGPNDDYSLSHGHLIAAAIAKVHAAHVAGDAKVLIWGDGTARREFTYSTDLAEWLVSQVGHLGQWPARINLGVGHDHSITEYYEAARRVVGYTGGFDYDTDKPAGMKQRILDSGMAHTLGWSPQTSLEDGMTRVYRSYLSAQ
;
A
#
# COMPACT_ATOMS: atom_id res chain seq x y z
N MET A 1 -7.85 2.15 -3.83
CA MET A 1 -7.55 2.98 -2.65
C MET A 1 -6.44 3.99 -2.95
N LEU A 2 -5.12 3.70 -2.83
CA LEU A 2 -4.06 4.72 -2.99
C LEU A 2 -4.12 5.46 -4.33
N GLY A 3 -4.28 4.76 -5.47
CA GLY A 3 -4.41 5.41 -6.77
C GLY A 3 -5.55 6.42 -6.82
N SER A 4 -6.72 6.08 -6.26
CA SER A 4 -7.85 7.02 -6.16
C SER A 4 -7.51 8.24 -5.29
N SER A 5 -6.84 8.01 -4.14
CA SER A 5 -6.39 9.12 -3.27
C SER A 5 -5.38 10.02 -4.00
N ILE A 6 -4.46 9.45 -4.80
CA ILE A 6 -3.51 10.24 -5.62
C ILE A 6 -4.26 11.12 -6.63
N VAL A 7 -5.25 10.57 -7.34
CA VAL A 7 -6.05 11.33 -8.31
C VAL A 7 -6.80 12.48 -7.64
N GLU A 8 -7.44 12.21 -6.49
CA GLU A 8 -8.14 13.22 -5.70
C GLU A 8 -7.19 14.34 -5.24
N GLN A 9 -6.03 13.99 -4.72
CA GLN A 9 -5.04 14.97 -4.26
C GLN A 9 -4.38 15.72 -5.44
N TRP A 10 -4.19 15.06 -6.58
CA TRP A 10 -3.68 15.73 -7.79
C TRP A 10 -4.57 16.87 -8.23
N ALA A 11 -5.87 16.63 -8.28
CA ALA A 11 -6.85 17.66 -8.65
C ALA A 11 -6.82 18.89 -7.73
N VAL A 12 -6.44 18.71 -6.47
CA VAL A 12 -6.34 19.80 -5.47
C VAL A 12 -4.98 20.49 -5.52
N CYS A 13 -3.89 19.72 -5.52
CA CYS A 13 -2.55 20.25 -5.36
C CYS A 13 -1.91 20.69 -6.68
N ARG A 14 -2.31 20.09 -7.80
CA ARG A 14 -1.72 20.30 -9.14
C ARG A 14 -2.77 20.47 -10.24
N PRO A 15 -3.73 21.38 -10.09
CA PRO A 15 -4.86 21.52 -11.03
C PRO A 15 -4.46 22.03 -12.43
N ALA A 16 -3.24 22.52 -12.59
CA ALA A 16 -2.73 22.99 -13.88
C ALA A 16 -2.01 21.89 -14.70
N ASP A 17 -1.68 20.75 -14.06
CA ASP A 17 -0.99 19.67 -14.73
C ASP A 17 -1.98 18.78 -15.50
N GLU A 18 -1.59 18.27 -16.65
CA GLU A 18 -2.36 17.28 -17.39
C GLU A 18 -2.16 15.90 -16.74
N LEU A 19 -3.23 15.32 -16.22
CA LEU A 19 -3.22 14.00 -15.58
C LEU A 19 -3.84 12.95 -16.50
N HIS A 20 -3.04 12.00 -16.97
CA HIS A 20 -3.50 10.82 -17.69
C HIS A 20 -3.69 9.65 -16.74
N LEU A 21 -4.93 9.25 -16.52
CA LEU A 21 -5.26 8.09 -15.69
C LEU A 21 -5.36 6.84 -16.55
N ILE A 22 -4.57 5.83 -16.26
CA ILE A 22 -4.65 4.51 -16.87
C ILE A 22 -5.21 3.52 -15.87
N THR A 23 -6.39 2.99 -16.17
CA THR A 23 -7.06 1.96 -15.36
C THR A 23 -6.99 0.60 -16.05
N ARG A 24 -7.46 -0.44 -15.36
CA ARG A 24 -7.54 -1.79 -15.94
C ARG A 24 -8.48 -1.87 -17.15
N ASP A 25 -9.48 -1.00 -17.19
CA ASP A 25 -10.46 -0.97 -18.28
C ASP A 25 -9.87 -0.30 -19.53
N ASP A 26 -8.84 0.54 -19.38
CA ASP A 26 -8.14 1.20 -20.48
C ASP A 26 -7.04 0.30 -21.06
N VAL A 27 -6.17 -0.24 -20.19
CA VAL A 27 -4.99 -1.04 -20.57
C VAL A 27 -4.73 -2.12 -19.54
N ASP A 28 -4.62 -3.39 -19.98
CA ASP A 28 -4.04 -4.43 -19.13
C ASP A 28 -2.52 -4.22 -19.05
N LEU A 29 -2.07 -3.62 -17.96
CA LEU A 29 -0.65 -3.33 -17.75
C LEU A 29 0.26 -4.57 -17.69
N ARG A 30 -0.30 -5.80 -17.68
CA ARG A 30 0.46 -7.05 -17.83
C ARG A 30 0.81 -7.33 -19.29
N ASP A 31 0.09 -6.71 -20.22
CA ASP A 31 0.43 -6.75 -21.65
C ASP A 31 1.51 -5.69 -21.95
N ARG A 32 2.73 -6.17 -22.14
CA ARG A 32 3.88 -5.30 -22.45
C ARG A 32 3.68 -4.46 -23.71
N GLY A 33 3.04 -5.02 -24.75
CA GLY A 33 2.81 -4.33 -26.01
C GLY A 33 1.81 -3.18 -25.85
N ALA A 34 0.69 -3.45 -25.18
CA ALA A 34 -0.35 -2.45 -24.90
C ALA A 34 0.19 -1.35 -23.96
N THR A 35 0.91 -1.74 -22.90
CA THR A 35 1.52 -0.78 -21.94
C THR A 35 2.52 0.13 -22.65
N ARG A 36 3.40 -0.42 -23.49
CA ARG A 36 4.36 0.35 -24.28
C ARG A 36 3.67 1.35 -25.21
N ALA A 37 2.63 0.90 -25.92
CA ALA A 37 1.87 1.75 -26.83
C ALA A 37 1.22 2.92 -26.09
N ALA A 38 0.61 2.67 -24.92
CA ALA A 38 -0.02 3.70 -24.10
C ALA A 38 1.00 4.74 -23.63
N VAL A 39 2.13 4.33 -23.06
CA VAL A 39 3.18 5.24 -22.59
C VAL A 39 3.78 6.05 -23.75
N ALA A 40 4.02 5.41 -24.91
CA ALA A 40 4.54 6.09 -26.09
C ALA A 40 3.55 7.09 -26.69
N GLN A 41 2.25 6.85 -26.58
CA GLN A 41 1.20 7.78 -27.03
C GLN A 41 1.08 8.99 -26.11
N ILE A 42 1.13 8.77 -24.77
CA ILE A 42 0.97 9.82 -23.76
C ILE A 42 2.23 10.69 -23.70
N GLN A 43 3.43 10.09 -23.79
CA GLN A 43 4.72 10.75 -23.61
C GLN A 43 4.80 11.55 -22.29
N PRO A 44 4.55 10.92 -21.13
CA PRO A 44 4.48 11.63 -19.85
C PRO A 44 5.85 12.14 -19.40
N ASP A 45 5.86 13.28 -18.71
CA ASP A 45 7.06 13.80 -18.02
C ASP A 45 7.36 12.99 -16.73
N SER A 46 6.32 12.44 -16.09
CA SER A 46 6.44 11.65 -14.87
C SER A 46 5.39 10.54 -14.83
N ILE A 47 5.72 9.40 -14.22
CA ILE A 47 4.79 8.28 -13.98
C ILE A 47 4.72 7.99 -12.48
N ILE A 48 3.51 7.94 -11.92
CA ILE A 48 3.26 7.31 -10.62
C ILE A 48 2.68 5.92 -10.85
N HIS A 49 3.49 4.89 -10.60
CA HIS A 49 3.08 3.50 -10.75
C HIS A 49 2.51 2.95 -9.46
N ALA A 50 1.19 3.13 -9.26
CA ALA A 50 0.45 2.69 -8.09
C ALA A 50 -0.37 1.40 -8.31
N ALA A 51 -0.38 0.87 -9.53
CA ALA A 51 -1.10 -0.36 -9.85
C ALA A 51 -0.41 -1.58 -9.25
N ALA A 52 -1.20 -2.49 -8.66
CA ALA A 52 -0.72 -3.77 -8.15
C ALA A 52 -1.87 -4.77 -8.02
N VAL A 53 -1.54 -6.07 -8.06
CA VAL A 53 -2.45 -7.13 -7.63
C VAL A 53 -2.20 -7.38 -6.15
N VAL A 54 -3.14 -6.97 -5.32
CA VAL A 54 -3.06 -7.06 -3.85
C VAL A 54 -4.16 -7.94 -3.28
N GLY A 55 -4.01 -8.38 -2.03
CA GLY A 55 -5.03 -9.17 -1.34
C GLY A 55 -4.58 -9.56 0.06
N GLY A 56 -5.53 -10.02 0.88
CA GLY A 56 -5.28 -10.50 2.24
C GLY A 56 -4.46 -11.80 2.29
N ILE A 57 -4.06 -12.20 3.50
CA ILE A 57 -3.24 -13.38 3.77
C ILE A 57 -3.83 -14.66 3.15
N ALA A 58 -5.14 -14.89 3.31
CA ALA A 58 -5.81 -16.07 2.78
C ALA A 58 -5.73 -16.16 1.25
N ALA A 59 -5.97 -15.05 0.55
CA ALA A 59 -5.93 -14.98 -0.91
C ALA A 59 -4.51 -15.21 -1.45
N LYS A 60 -3.47 -14.64 -0.81
CA LYS A 60 -2.08 -14.83 -1.18
C LYS A 60 -1.62 -16.27 -0.95
N LYS A 61 -2.00 -16.88 0.18
CA LYS A 61 -1.71 -18.29 0.47
C LYS A 61 -2.35 -19.25 -0.54
N ALA A 62 -3.58 -18.95 -0.99
CA ALA A 62 -4.30 -19.78 -1.96
C ALA A 62 -3.76 -19.64 -3.40
N ASN A 63 -3.17 -18.49 -3.75
CA ASN A 63 -2.78 -18.17 -5.12
C ASN A 63 -1.37 -17.55 -5.23
N PRO A 64 -0.31 -18.15 -4.67
CA PRO A 64 1.02 -17.53 -4.62
C PRO A 64 1.59 -17.23 -6.01
N THR A 65 1.38 -18.12 -6.99
CA THR A 65 1.80 -17.93 -8.39
C THR A 65 1.17 -16.68 -9.00
N LYS A 66 -0.13 -16.44 -8.76
CA LYS A 66 -0.82 -15.26 -9.27
C LYS A 66 -0.21 -13.97 -8.73
N TYR A 67 0.04 -13.89 -7.42
CA TYR A 67 0.60 -12.68 -6.81
C TYR A 67 2.04 -12.41 -7.23
N LEU A 68 2.82 -13.45 -7.51
CA LEU A 68 4.16 -13.29 -8.09
C LEU A 68 4.07 -12.87 -9.57
N LEU A 69 3.42 -13.67 -10.40
CA LEU A 69 3.45 -13.51 -11.85
C LEU A 69 2.76 -12.22 -12.32
N ASP A 70 1.53 -11.97 -11.84
CA ASP A 70 0.76 -10.79 -12.27
C ASP A 70 1.48 -9.48 -11.90
N ASN A 71 2.10 -9.41 -10.69
CA ASN A 71 2.85 -8.22 -10.30
C ASN A 71 4.19 -8.10 -11.05
N LEU A 72 4.91 -9.21 -11.31
CA LEU A 72 6.12 -9.17 -12.13
C LEU A 72 5.84 -8.66 -13.54
N LEU A 73 4.79 -9.16 -14.19
CA LEU A 73 4.41 -8.73 -15.54
C LEU A 73 4.01 -7.25 -15.54
N LEU A 74 3.17 -6.84 -14.60
CA LEU A 74 2.67 -5.49 -14.47
C LEU A 74 3.81 -4.48 -14.20
N ASP A 75 4.62 -4.73 -13.18
CA ASP A 75 5.71 -3.83 -12.79
C ASP A 75 6.79 -3.76 -13.89
N SER A 76 7.19 -4.90 -14.49
CA SER A 76 8.18 -4.91 -15.56
C SER A 76 7.68 -4.25 -16.85
N SER A 77 6.41 -4.41 -17.20
CA SER A 77 5.83 -3.77 -18.39
C SER A 77 5.84 -2.25 -18.27
N VAL A 78 5.39 -1.70 -17.13
CA VAL A 78 5.36 -0.25 -16.91
C VAL A 78 6.77 0.33 -16.86
N ILE A 79 7.68 -0.27 -16.09
CA ILE A 79 9.04 0.27 -15.95
C ILE A 79 9.80 0.16 -17.27
N SER A 80 9.68 -0.96 -18.01
CA SER A 80 10.34 -1.07 -19.32
C SER A 80 9.76 -0.10 -20.34
N ALA A 81 8.45 0.15 -20.36
CA ALA A 81 7.83 1.15 -21.24
C ALA A 81 8.33 2.56 -20.91
N ALA A 82 8.47 2.90 -19.62
CA ALA A 82 9.02 4.17 -19.20
C ALA A 82 10.49 4.35 -19.65
N ILE A 83 11.33 3.30 -19.53
CA ILE A 83 12.71 3.32 -20.00
C ILE A 83 12.77 3.51 -21.54
N GLU A 84 11.99 2.73 -22.28
CA GLU A 84 11.93 2.79 -23.76
C GLU A 84 11.47 4.16 -24.27
N ALA A 85 10.48 4.77 -23.59
CA ALA A 85 9.98 6.10 -23.89
C ALA A 85 10.86 7.24 -23.33
N ARG A 86 11.94 6.90 -22.58
CA ARG A 86 12.84 7.84 -21.91
C ARG A 86 12.12 8.80 -20.95
N VAL A 87 11.08 8.30 -20.25
CA VAL A 87 10.39 9.08 -19.22
C VAL A 87 11.40 9.49 -18.15
N PRO A 88 11.60 10.78 -17.85
CA PRO A 88 12.66 11.20 -16.96
C PRO A 88 12.42 10.85 -15.51
N GLU A 89 11.17 10.76 -15.06
CA GLU A 89 10.80 10.55 -13.66
C GLU A 89 9.76 9.43 -13.50
N LEU A 90 10.00 8.52 -12.55
CA LEU A 90 9.04 7.47 -12.19
C LEU A 90 9.05 7.23 -10.69
N LEU A 91 7.87 7.33 -10.07
CA LEU A 91 7.61 6.94 -8.70
C LEU A 91 6.96 5.56 -8.65
N TYR A 92 7.71 4.57 -8.21
CA TYR A 92 7.23 3.20 -8.04
C TYR A 92 6.71 2.98 -6.63
N ILE A 93 5.46 2.57 -6.51
CA ILE A 93 4.87 2.20 -5.21
C ILE A 93 5.20 0.73 -4.91
N GLY A 94 6.16 0.55 -4.03
CA GLY A 94 6.54 -0.74 -3.45
C GLY A 94 5.62 -1.15 -2.29
N SER A 95 6.19 -1.79 -1.27
CA SER A 95 5.44 -2.26 -0.09
C SER A 95 6.39 -2.63 1.05
N ALA A 96 6.00 -2.42 2.30
CA ALA A 96 6.71 -2.96 3.46
C ALA A 96 6.78 -4.51 3.50
N ALA A 97 6.03 -5.21 2.65
CA ALA A 97 6.12 -6.67 2.52
C ALA A 97 7.49 -7.15 1.98
N VAL A 98 8.30 -6.25 1.42
CA VAL A 98 9.66 -6.55 0.94
C VAL A 98 10.68 -6.81 2.04
N TYR A 99 10.33 -6.51 3.30
CA TYR A 99 11.20 -6.72 4.44
C TYR A 99 11.15 -8.15 4.98
N PRO A 100 12.22 -8.63 5.61
CA PRO A 100 12.29 -9.97 6.20
C PRO A 100 11.19 -10.26 7.22
N GLU A 101 10.84 -11.56 7.37
CA GLU A 101 9.87 -11.97 8.40
C GLU A 101 10.41 -11.76 9.82
N VAL A 102 11.65 -12.19 10.06
CA VAL A 102 12.30 -12.10 11.36
C VAL A 102 13.56 -11.28 11.22
N TYR A 103 13.49 -10.06 11.69
CA TYR A 103 14.61 -9.13 11.68
C TYR A 103 14.39 -8.03 12.72
N ARG A 104 15.35 -7.07 12.81
CA ARG A 104 15.19 -5.92 13.71
C ARG A 104 13.95 -5.09 13.38
N GLN A 105 13.46 -4.34 14.34
CA GLN A 105 12.39 -3.34 14.20
C GLN A 105 12.87 -2.02 14.83
N PRO A 106 12.54 -0.86 14.23
CA PRO A 106 11.88 -0.67 12.93
C PRO A 106 12.79 -1.06 11.75
N PHE A 107 12.20 -1.39 10.61
CA PHE A 107 12.93 -1.66 9.38
C PHE A 107 13.48 -0.38 8.76
N VAL A 108 14.73 -0.44 8.31
CA VAL A 108 15.34 0.62 7.48
C VAL A 108 15.52 0.13 6.03
N GLU A 109 15.71 1.04 5.09
CA GLU A 109 15.74 0.73 3.65
C GLU A 109 16.85 -0.25 3.26
N SER A 110 17.94 -0.29 4.00
CA SER A 110 19.04 -1.25 3.78
C SER A 110 18.72 -2.69 4.19
N ASP A 111 17.60 -2.94 4.88
CA ASP A 111 17.21 -4.28 5.32
C ASP A 111 16.55 -5.11 4.20
N LEU A 112 16.37 -4.51 3.02
CA LEU A 112 15.89 -5.23 1.84
C LEU A 112 16.81 -6.42 1.52
N LEU A 113 16.24 -7.64 1.45
CA LEU A 113 16.96 -8.89 1.20
C LEU A 113 17.96 -9.29 2.31
N ALA A 114 17.88 -8.74 3.51
CA ALA A 114 18.82 -9.06 4.60
C ALA A 114 18.58 -10.44 5.23
N ALA A 115 17.35 -10.99 5.12
CA ALA A 115 16.98 -12.31 5.63
C ALA A 115 15.74 -12.85 4.85
N PRO A 116 15.28 -14.09 5.12
CA PRO A 116 14.11 -14.67 4.46
C PRO A 116 12.85 -13.82 4.61
N LEU A 117 12.05 -13.79 3.56
CA LEU A 117 10.76 -13.10 3.51
C LEU A 117 9.67 -13.88 4.26
N GLU A 118 8.59 -13.21 4.63
CA GLU A 118 7.40 -13.85 5.20
C GLU A 118 6.78 -14.80 4.15
N PRO A 119 6.70 -16.13 4.42
CA PRO A 119 6.34 -17.13 3.40
C PRO A 119 5.01 -16.86 2.71
N VAL A 120 4.00 -16.35 3.46
CA VAL A 120 2.68 -16.06 2.89
C VAL A 120 2.68 -14.87 1.94
N ASN A 121 3.64 -13.97 2.08
CA ASN A 121 3.80 -12.78 1.24
C ASN A 121 4.94 -12.90 0.22
N GLU A 122 5.73 -13.98 0.26
CA GLU A 122 6.99 -14.12 -0.49
C GLU A 122 6.82 -13.85 -1.98
N GLY A 123 5.84 -14.45 -2.65
CA GLY A 123 5.63 -14.25 -4.09
C GLY A 123 5.34 -12.79 -4.45
N TYR A 124 4.47 -12.13 -3.68
CA TYR A 124 4.20 -10.69 -3.84
C TYR A 124 5.44 -9.85 -3.53
N ALA A 125 6.13 -10.16 -2.45
CA ALA A 125 7.32 -9.43 -2.03
C ALA A 125 8.46 -9.52 -3.06
N ILE A 126 8.72 -10.71 -3.63
CA ILE A 126 9.71 -10.92 -4.70
C ILE A 126 9.39 -10.04 -5.92
N ALA A 127 8.13 -10.00 -6.35
CA ALA A 127 7.73 -9.12 -7.45
C ALA A 127 8.02 -7.65 -7.14
N LYS A 128 7.64 -7.18 -5.94
CA LYS A 128 7.89 -5.80 -5.51
C LYS A 128 9.38 -5.47 -5.35
N ILE A 129 10.19 -6.44 -4.90
CA ILE A 129 11.66 -6.30 -4.86
C ILE A 129 12.22 -6.19 -6.27
N ALA A 130 11.75 -7.02 -7.21
CA ALA A 130 12.21 -6.98 -8.60
C ALA A 130 11.90 -5.61 -9.25
N GLY A 131 10.69 -5.06 -9.07
CA GLY A 131 10.33 -3.72 -9.53
C GLY A 131 11.20 -2.64 -8.92
N ALA A 132 11.44 -2.70 -7.60
CA ALA A 132 12.31 -1.76 -6.90
C ALA A 132 13.75 -1.80 -7.45
N LYS A 133 14.29 -3.00 -7.66
CA LYS A 133 15.64 -3.16 -8.24
C LYS A 133 15.71 -2.68 -9.68
N LEU A 134 14.67 -2.91 -10.47
CA LEU A 134 14.61 -2.41 -11.84
C LEU A 134 14.63 -0.87 -11.89
N CYS A 135 13.94 -0.19 -10.99
CA CYS A 135 14.00 1.27 -10.84
C CYS A 135 15.41 1.73 -10.45
N GLU A 136 16.04 1.09 -9.47
CA GLU A 136 17.42 1.43 -9.05
C GLU A 136 18.43 1.27 -10.19
N TYR A 137 18.36 0.16 -10.95
CA TYR A 137 19.25 -0.08 -12.08
C TYR A 137 18.98 0.90 -13.22
N ALA A 138 17.73 1.18 -13.55
CA ALA A 138 17.40 2.16 -14.57
C ALA A 138 17.93 3.58 -14.22
N SER A 139 17.82 3.98 -12.95
CA SER A 139 18.40 5.24 -12.49
C SER A 139 19.91 5.26 -12.63
N SER A 140 20.59 4.18 -12.25
CA SER A 140 22.06 4.09 -12.32
C SER A 140 22.58 4.00 -13.75
N GLU A 141 21.88 3.31 -14.64
CA GLU A 141 22.34 3.02 -16.01
C GLU A 141 21.99 4.15 -16.98
N TYR A 142 20.81 4.76 -16.83
CA TYR A 142 20.30 5.74 -17.79
C TYR A 142 20.23 7.18 -17.24
N GLY A 143 20.46 7.36 -15.94
CA GLY A 143 20.39 8.69 -15.29
C GLY A 143 18.99 9.21 -15.07
N PHE A 144 17.96 8.32 -15.03
CA PHE A 144 16.58 8.69 -14.73
C PHE A 144 16.32 8.85 -13.25
N ASP A 145 15.33 9.66 -12.88
CA ASP A 145 14.87 9.82 -11.50
C ASP A 145 13.77 8.81 -11.14
N TYR A 146 14.09 7.50 -11.24
CA TYR A 146 13.19 6.43 -10.83
C TYR A 146 13.41 6.15 -9.34
N ARG A 147 12.37 6.36 -8.55
CA ARG A 147 12.42 6.23 -7.08
C ARG A 147 11.33 5.30 -6.56
N VAL A 148 11.62 4.70 -5.42
CA VAL A 148 10.76 3.69 -4.81
C VAL A 148 10.21 4.18 -3.47
N ALA A 149 8.90 4.30 -3.39
CA ALA A 149 8.19 4.51 -2.13
C ALA A 149 7.86 3.14 -1.51
N LEU A 150 8.24 2.91 -0.26
CA LEU A 150 7.95 1.70 0.51
C LEU A 150 6.96 2.04 1.64
N PRO A 151 5.66 2.12 1.34
CA PRO A 151 4.68 2.43 2.36
C PRO A 151 4.49 1.29 3.37
N SER A 152 4.14 1.62 4.61
CA SER A 152 3.56 0.70 5.58
C SER A 152 2.20 0.18 5.05
N ASN A 153 1.47 -0.62 5.83
CA ASN A 153 0.13 -0.96 5.39
C ASN A 153 -0.70 0.32 5.21
N LEU A 154 -1.53 0.33 4.19
CA LEU A 154 -2.38 1.48 3.91
C LEU A 154 -3.83 1.19 4.30
N TYR A 155 -4.54 2.25 4.69
CA TYR A 155 -5.98 2.26 4.88
C TYR A 155 -6.56 3.60 4.43
N GLY A 156 -7.80 3.63 4.01
CA GLY A 156 -8.40 4.88 3.54
C GLY A 156 -9.75 4.66 2.84
N PRO A 157 -10.32 5.71 2.27
CA PRO A 157 -11.50 5.61 1.41
C PRO A 157 -11.25 4.70 0.21
N ASN A 158 -12.30 4.09 -0.32
CA ASN A 158 -12.22 3.19 -1.49
C ASN A 158 -11.39 1.91 -1.26
N ASP A 159 -11.26 1.45 0.01
CA ASP A 159 -10.65 0.16 0.32
C ASP A 159 -11.64 -1.00 0.03
N ASP A 160 -11.13 -2.24 0.00
CA ASP A 160 -11.96 -3.44 -0.14
C ASP A 160 -12.48 -3.87 1.23
N TYR A 161 -13.79 -3.71 1.44
CA TYR A 161 -14.47 -4.09 2.69
C TYR A 161 -14.93 -5.55 2.72
N SER A 162 -14.57 -6.35 1.71
CA SER A 162 -14.92 -7.78 1.70
C SER A 162 -14.19 -8.51 2.83
N LEU A 163 -14.93 -9.40 3.52
CA LEU A 163 -14.37 -10.17 4.64
C LEU A 163 -13.28 -11.17 4.23
N SER A 164 -13.24 -11.53 2.95
CA SER A 164 -12.30 -12.53 2.40
C SER A 164 -11.03 -11.92 1.80
N HIS A 165 -11.07 -10.67 1.32
CA HIS A 165 -9.97 -10.04 0.59
C HIS A 165 -9.53 -8.71 1.21
N GLY A 166 -10.41 -8.07 2.00
CA GLY A 166 -10.15 -6.77 2.62
C GLY A 166 -8.92 -6.78 3.56
N HIS A 167 -8.26 -5.64 3.64
CA HIS A 167 -7.20 -5.41 4.62
C HIS A 167 -7.77 -5.29 6.03
N LEU A 168 -6.89 -5.38 7.04
CA LEU A 168 -7.28 -5.43 8.46
C LEU A 168 -8.30 -4.36 8.87
N ILE A 169 -8.04 -3.09 8.56
CA ILE A 169 -8.90 -1.98 9.02
C ILE A 169 -10.26 -2.02 8.33
N ALA A 170 -10.29 -2.24 7.02
CA ALA A 170 -11.54 -2.37 6.27
C ALA A 170 -12.38 -3.57 6.77
N ALA A 171 -11.72 -4.72 6.99
CA ALA A 171 -12.37 -5.91 7.53
C ALA A 171 -12.87 -5.72 8.97
N ALA A 172 -12.11 -5.01 9.82
CA ALA A 172 -12.52 -4.69 11.19
C ALA A 172 -13.77 -3.81 11.21
N ILE A 173 -13.78 -2.74 10.41
CA ILE A 173 -14.96 -1.86 10.26
C ILE A 173 -16.17 -2.66 9.78
N ALA A 174 -16.04 -3.46 8.72
CA ALA A 174 -17.16 -4.24 8.17
C ALA A 174 -17.71 -5.26 9.19
N LYS A 175 -16.83 -6.00 9.89
CA LYS A 175 -17.24 -6.96 10.93
C LYS A 175 -17.94 -6.29 12.10
N VAL A 176 -17.33 -5.21 12.61
CA VAL A 176 -17.89 -4.49 13.77
C VAL A 176 -19.24 -3.83 13.40
N HIS A 177 -19.35 -3.26 12.19
CA HIS A 177 -20.60 -2.71 11.71
C HIS A 177 -21.68 -3.80 11.57
N ALA A 178 -21.37 -4.94 10.97
CA ALA A 178 -22.30 -6.05 10.82
C ALA A 178 -22.81 -6.53 12.18
N ALA A 179 -21.93 -6.71 13.16
CA ALA A 179 -22.30 -7.10 14.53
C ALA A 179 -23.15 -6.03 15.24
N HIS A 180 -22.82 -4.74 15.02
CA HIS A 180 -23.62 -3.63 15.56
C HIS A 180 -25.05 -3.65 15.03
N VAL A 181 -25.23 -3.82 13.72
CA VAL A 181 -26.55 -3.87 13.07
C VAL A 181 -27.34 -5.14 13.49
N ALA A 182 -26.66 -6.29 13.59
CA ALA A 182 -27.27 -7.54 14.01
C ALA A 182 -27.58 -7.60 15.52
N GLY A 183 -27.01 -6.73 16.34
CA GLY A 183 -27.11 -6.79 17.79
C GLY A 183 -26.30 -7.94 18.41
N ASP A 184 -25.26 -8.40 17.72
CA ASP A 184 -24.40 -9.48 18.19
C ASP A 184 -23.63 -9.06 19.44
N ALA A 185 -23.50 -9.98 20.40
CA ALA A 185 -22.78 -9.69 21.65
C ALA A 185 -21.26 -9.60 21.47
N LYS A 186 -20.70 -10.26 20.43
CA LYS A 186 -19.26 -10.36 20.23
C LYS A 186 -18.88 -10.43 18.75
N VAL A 187 -17.69 -9.89 18.43
CA VAL A 187 -17.03 -10.01 17.12
C VAL A 187 -15.80 -10.92 17.25
N LEU A 188 -15.64 -11.86 16.32
CA LEU A 188 -14.50 -12.78 16.29
C LEU A 188 -13.29 -12.15 15.59
N ILE A 189 -12.19 -12.02 16.33
CA ILE A 189 -10.86 -11.60 15.85
C ILE A 189 -10.02 -12.83 15.54
N TRP A 190 -9.35 -12.87 14.39
CA TRP A 190 -8.43 -13.94 14.05
C TRP A 190 -7.08 -13.78 14.77
N GLY A 191 -6.54 -14.89 15.27
CA GLY A 191 -5.35 -14.90 16.12
C GLY A 191 -5.68 -14.48 17.55
N ASP A 192 -4.65 -14.15 18.32
CA ASP A 192 -4.75 -13.71 19.72
C ASP A 192 -4.88 -12.18 19.87
N GLY A 193 -4.90 -11.45 18.76
CA GLY A 193 -5.02 -10.00 18.75
C GLY A 193 -3.75 -9.22 19.11
N THR A 194 -2.65 -9.89 19.45
CA THR A 194 -1.41 -9.24 19.95
C THR A 194 -0.46 -8.78 18.86
N ALA A 195 -0.56 -9.35 17.65
CA ALA A 195 0.29 -8.95 16.53
C ALA A 195 0.13 -7.45 16.25
N ARG A 196 1.24 -6.76 15.97
CA ARG A 196 1.29 -5.31 15.81
C ARG A 196 1.54 -4.93 14.35
N ARG A 197 0.83 -3.92 13.88
CA ARG A 197 0.95 -3.39 12.51
C ARG A 197 0.96 -1.88 12.52
N GLU A 198 1.74 -1.34 11.61
CA GLU A 198 1.71 0.07 11.26
C GLU A 198 0.77 0.27 10.07
N PHE A 199 -0.08 1.29 10.14
CA PHE A 199 -0.98 1.69 9.06
C PHE A 199 -0.90 3.19 8.80
N THR A 200 -0.70 3.53 7.53
CA THR A 200 -0.67 4.93 7.05
C THR A 200 -1.99 5.25 6.33
N TYR A 201 -2.55 6.42 6.62
CA TYR A 201 -3.75 6.90 5.94
C TYR A 201 -3.43 7.26 4.50
N SER A 202 -4.17 6.69 3.54
CA SER A 202 -3.85 6.76 2.12
C SER A 202 -3.90 8.19 1.55
N THR A 203 -4.75 9.05 2.11
CA THR A 203 -4.88 10.44 1.66
C THR A 203 -3.67 11.27 2.06
N ASP A 204 -3.17 11.12 3.31
CA ASP A 204 -1.96 11.82 3.76
C ASP A 204 -0.76 11.42 2.89
N LEU A 205 -0.64 10.10 2.61
CA LEU A 205 0.42 9.60 1.74
C LEU A 205 0.28 10.16 0.32
N ALA A 206 -0.93 10.15 -0.23
CA ALA A 206 -1.19 10.64 -1.59
C ALA A 206 -0.86 12.12 -1.74
N GLU A 207 -1.26 12.96 -0.79
CA GLU A 207 -0.96 14.39 -0.77
C GLU A 207 0.55 14.63 -0.82
N TRP A 208 1.30 13.96 0.05
CA TRP A 208 2.74 14.10 0.08
C TRP A 208 3.39 13.57 -1.21
N LEU A 209 3.02 12.39 -1.71
CA LEU A 209 3.56 11.85 -2.96
C LEU A 209 3.33 12.77 -4.15
N VAL A 210 2.14 13.37 -4.27
CA VAL A 210 1.81 14.34 -5.33
C VAL A 210 2.70 15.58 -5.23
N SER A 211 3.00 16.06 -4.02
CA SER A 211 3.91 17.20 -3.80
C SER A 211 5.35 16.91 -4.23
N GLN A 212 5.75 15.64 -4.26
CA GLN A 212 7.12 15.22 -4.60
C GLN A 212 7.37 15.03 -6.10
N VAL A 213 6.33 14.97 -6.93
CA VAL A 213 6.47 14.84 -8.38
C VAL A 213 7.17 16.08 -8.96
N GLY A 214 8.21 15.87 -9.75
CA GLY A 214 9.14 16.88 -10.23
C GLY A 214 10.34 17.11 -9.31
N HIS A 215 10.42 16.39 -8.18
CA HIS A 215 11.49 16.50 -7.19
C HIS A 215 12.12 15.14 -6.81
N LEU A 216 11.77 14.05 -7.50
CA LEU A 216 12.25 12.71 -7.16
C LEU A 216 13.78 12.59 -7.27
N GLY A 217 14.44 13.43 -8.07
CA GLY A 217 15.92 13.49 -8.12
C GLY A 217 16.58 13.78 -6.77
N GLN A 218 15.85 14.37 -5.82
CA GLN A 218 16.34 14.65 -4.46
C GLN A 218 16.20 13.44 -3.52
N TRP A 219 15.46 12.41 -3.92
CA TRP A 219 15.23 11.23 -3.08
C TRP A 219 16.41 10.26 -3.16
N PRO A 220 16.66 9.47 -2.10
CA PRO A 220 17.43 8.24 -2.22
C PRO A 220 16.70 7.26 -3.16
N ALA A 221 17.38 6.20 -3.60
CA ALA A 221 16.81 5.23 -4.52
C ALA A 221 15.47 4.63 -4.02
N ARG A 222 15.33 4.48 -2.71
CA ARG A 222 14.10 4.03 -2.03
C ARG A 222 13.95 4.71 -0.68
N ILE A 223 12.68 4.82 -0.22
CA ILE A 223 12.35 5.49 1.02
C ILE A 223 11.16 4.83 1.72
N ASN A 224 11.27 4.63 3.02
CA ASN A 224 10.18 4.14 3.87
C ASN A 224 9.16 5.25 4.16
N LEU A 225 7.87 4.88 4.10
CA LEU A 225 6.76 5.81 4.33
C LEU A 225 5.77 5.18 5.33
N GLY A 226 6.02 5.41 6.59
CA GLY A 226 5.21 4.99 7.72
C GLY A 226 4.85 6.16 8.62
N VAL A 227 4.09 5.86 9.67
CA VAL A 227 3.68 6.85 10.69
C VAL A 227 4.59 6.81 11.92
N GLY A 228 5.54 5.84 11.99
CA GLY A 228 6.50 5.69 13.08
C GLY A 228 5.93 5.07 14.36
N HIS A 229 4.69 4.59 14.35
CA HIS A 229 4.09 3.84 15.46
C HIS A 229 3.13 2.77 14.94
N ASP A 230 2.95 1.72 15.73
CA ASP A 230 2.07 0.61 15.41
C ASP A 230 1.03 0.38 16.51
N HIS A 231 -0.03 -0.34 16.15
CA HIS A 231 -1.05 -0.79 17.06
C HIS A 231 -1.22 -2.30 16.96
N SER A 232 -1.69 -2.94 18.03
CA SER A 232 -2.11 -4.33 18.00
C SER A 232 -3.39 -4.51 17.20
N ILE A 233 -3.63 -5.73 16.73
CA ILE A 233 -4.89 -6.06 16.05
C ILE A 233 -6.09 -5.72 16.93
N THR A 234 -6.01 -6.03 18.24
CA THR A 234 -7.06 -5.67 19.21
C THR A 234 -7.29 -4.17 19.26
N GLU A 235 -6.23 -3.34 19.31
CA GLU A 235 -6.37 -1.87 19.32
C GLU A 235 -7.07 -1.32 18.06
N TYR A 236 -6.85 -1.93 16.88
CA TYR A 236 -7.59 -1.58 15.66
C TYR A 236 -9.08 -1.93 15.76
N TYR A 237 -9.43 -3.09 16.31
CA TYR A 237 -10.84 -3.46 16.53
C TYR A 237 -11.49 -2.58 17.59
N GLU A 238 -10.77 -2.18 18.64
CA GLU A 238 -11.26 -1.22 19.64
C GLU A 238 -11.51 0.16 19.03
N ALA A 239 -10.63 0.62 18.13
CA ALA A 239 -10.86 1.86 17.39
C ALA A 239 -12.10 1.75 16.47
N ALA A 240 -12.26 0.63 15.75
CA ALA A 240 -13.46 0.36 14.96
C ALA A 240 -14.72 0.33 15.82
N ARG A 241 -14.66 -0.31 17.01
CA ARG A 241 -15.76 -0.34 17.98
C ARG A 241 -16.23 1.05 18.37
N ARG A 242 -15.30 1.95 18.70
CA ARG A 242 -15.61 3.34 19.07
C ARG A 242 -16.25 4.10 17.91
N VAL A 243 -15.67 4.01 16.72
CA VAL A 243 -16.14 4.74 15.53
C VAL A 243 -17.53 4.28 15.06
N VAL A 244 -17.79 2.96 15.14
CA VAL A 244 -19.10 2.38 14.77
C VAL A 244 -20.16 2.62 15.87
N GLY A 245 -19.76 2.82 17.12
CA GLY A 245 -20.66 2.86 18.28
C GLY A 245 -21.13 1.47 18.73
N TYR A 246 -20.34 0.42 18.44
CA TYR A 246 -20.66 -0.93 18.86
C TYR A 246 -20.38 -1.12 20.36
N THR A 247 -21.31 -1.74 21.07
CA THR A 247 -21.25 -1.91 22.53
C THR A 247 -20.86 -3.34 22.96
N GLY A 248 -20.78 -4.28 22.02
CA GLY A 248 -20.37 -5.65 22.29
C GLY A 248 -18.87 -5.81 22.51
N GLY A 249 -18.44 -7.05 22.78
CA GLY A 249 -17.05 -7.42 23.03
C GLY A 249 -16.37 -8.13 21.85
N PHE A 250 -15.20 -8.71 22.14
CA PHE A 250 -14.41 -9.48 21.18
C PHE A 250 -14.12 -10.88 21.72
N ASP A 251 -14.14 -11.86 20.80
CA ASP A 251 -13.57 -13.21 21.01
C ASP A 251 -12.39 -13.41 20.05
N TYR A 252 -11.52 -14.38 20.36
CA TYR A 252 -10.27 -14.61 19.63
C TYR A 252 -10.23 -16.04 19.08
N ASP A 253 -10.01 -16.18 17.77
CA ASP A 253 -9.81 -17.47 17.09
C ASP A 253 -8.30 -17.72 16.92
N THR A 254 -7.70 -18.34 17.93
CA THR A 254 -6.27 -18.62 17.98
C THR A 254 -5.83 -19.72 17.01
N ASP A 255 -6.77 -20.45 16.38
CA ASP A 255 -6.44 -21.43 15.34
C ASP A 255 -6.13 -20.77 13.98
N LYS A 256 -6.45 -19.49 13.85
CA LYS A 256 -6.12 -18.70 12.66
C LYS A 256 -4.73 -18.08 12.76
N PRO A 257 -3.99 -18.01 11.64
CA PRO A 257 -2.64 -17.44 11.64
C PRO A 257 -2.67 -15.95 11.97
N ALA A 258 -1.80 -15.53 12.89
CA ALA A 258 -1.62 -14.11 13.26
C ALA A 258 -0.68 -13.34 12.30
N GLY A 259 0.06 -14.05 11.43
CA GLY A 259 1.13 -13.45 10.61
C GLY A 259 2.35 -13.03 11.44
N MET A 260 3.16 -12.10 10.92
CA MET A 260 4.33 -11.54 11.64
C MET A 260 3.93 -10.93 12.98
N LYS A 261 4.79 -11.07 14.00
CA LYS A 261 4.56 -10.48 15.33
C LYS A 261 4.48 -8.95 15.27
N GLN A 262 5.37 -8.31 14.52
CA GLN A 262 5.42 -6.86 14.35
C GLN A 262 5.95 -6.48 12.97
N ARG A 263 5.45 -5.37 12.41
CA ARG A 263 6.00 -4.72 11.22
C ARG A 263 5.84 -3.20 11.38
N ILE A 264 6.97 -2.50 11.54
CA ILE A 264 7.06 -1.06 11.65
C ILE A 264 8.25 -0.56 10.84
N LEU A 265 8.16 0.62 10.23
CA LEU A 265 9.17 1.22 9.38
C LEU A 265 9.89 2.37 10.11
N ASP A 266 11.17 2.50 9.86
CA ASP A 266 11.88 3.75 10.13
C ASP A 266 11.67 4.69 8.94
N SER A 267 10.95 5.76 9.16
CA SER A 267 10.67 6.80 8.16
C SER A 267 11.55 8.05 8.33
N GLY A 268 12.68 7.93 9.01
CA GLY A 268 13.59 9.05 9.30
C GLY A 268 14.05 9.79 8.03
N MET A 269 14.38 9.06 6.96
CA MET A 269 14.73 9.69 5.68
C MET A 269 13.56 10.46 5.07
N ALA A 270 12.35 9.92 5.11
CA ALA A 270 11.16 10.60 4.60
C ALA A 270 10.84 11.88 5.39
N HIS A 271 11.04 11.85 6.70
CA HIS A 271 10.86 13.05 7.53
C HIS A 271 11.82 14.19 7.13
N THR A 272 13.06 13.88 6.72
CA THR A 272 13.99 14.91 6.22
C THR A 272 13.53 15.54 4.90
N LEU A 273 12.66 14.86 4.15
CA LEU A 273 12.05 15.34 2.91
C LEU A 273 10.64 15.92 3.13
N GLY A 274 10.25 16.14 4.40
CA GLY A 274 8.98 16.76 4.76
C GLY A 274 7.80 15.81 4.91
N TRP A 275 8.01 14.48 4.89
CA TRP A 275 6.93 13.53 5.23
C TRP A 275 6.51 13.72 6.68
N SER A 276 5.22 13.95 6.89
CA SER A 276 4.62 14.04 8.22
C SER A 276 3.15 13.64 8.14
N PRO A 277 2.78 12.44 8.60
CA PRO A 277 1.38 12.01 8.61
C PRO A 277 0.56 12.92 9.53
N GLN A 278 -0.59 13.40 9.06
CA GLN A 278 -1.42 14.39 9.75
C GLN A 278 -2.67 13.77 10.38
N THR A 279 -3.12 12.62 9.86
CA THR A 279 -4.39 12.01 10.26
C THR A 279 -4.18 11.00 11.38
N SER A 280 -4.84 11.24 12.53
CA SER A 280 -4.87 10.28 13.63
C SER A 280 -5.59 8.98 13.21
N LEU A 281 -5.32 7.86 13.90
CA LEU A 281 -6.02 6.60 13.63
C LEU A 281 -7.55 6.77 13.75
N GLU A 282 -8.02 7.46 14.78
CA GLU A 282 -9.45 7.65 15.04
C GLU A 282 -10.12 8.50 13.96
N ASP A 283 -9.50 9.61 13.56
CA ASP A 283 -10.01 10.45 12.47
C ASP A 283 -10.02 9.71 11.14
N GLY A 284 -8.93 9.00 10.83
CA GLY A 284 -8.83 8.18 9.61
C GLY A 284 -9.89 7.10 9.56
N MET A 285 -10.07 6.35 10.65
CA MET A 285 -11.11 5.30 10.73
C MET A 285 -12.52 5.89 10.66
N THR A 286 -12.76 7.08 11.22
CA THR A 286 -14.04 7.78 11.09
C THR A 286 -14.36 8.13 9.64
N ARG A 287 -13.36 8.63 8.90
CA ARG A 287 -13.52 8.94 7.46
C ARG A 287 -13.75 7.67 6.63
N VAL A 288 -13.01 6.59 6.93
CA VAL A 288 -13.18 5.27 6.27
C VAL A 288 -14.57 4.70 6.56
N TYR A 289 -15.06 4.79 7.79
CA TYR A 289 -16.41 4.31 8.13
C TYR A 289 -17.51 5.10 7.41
N ARG A 290 -17.36 6.43 7.27
CA ARG A 290 -18.28 7.23 6.45
C ARG A 290 -18.27 6.79 4.99
N SER A 291 -17.09 6.55 4.41
CA SER A 291 -16.96 6.03 3.04
C SER A 291 -17.62 4.65 2.90
N TYR A 292 -17.43 3.77 3.88
CA TYR A 292 -18.09 2.45 3.93
C TYR A 292 -19.62 2.58 3.91
N LEU A 293 -20.19 3.46 4.73
CA LEU A 293 -21.65 3.67 4.78
C LEU A 293 -22.19 4.25 3.47
N SER A 294 -21.41 5.08 2.77
CA SER A 294 -21.81 5.68 1.50
C SER A 294 -21.78 4.70 0.32
N ALA A 295 -21.08 3.55 0.48
CA ALA A 295 -20.95 2.52 -0.53
C ALA A 295 -21.94 1.35 -0.35
N GLN A 296 -22.77 1.37 0.71
CA GLN A 296 -23.85 0.41 0.98
C GLN A 296 -25.12 0.81 0.23
#